data_801a0a79f77bedf76187fd735bb252da
#
_entry.id   801a0a79f77bedf76187fd735bb252da
#
_cell.length_a   1.000
_cell.length_b   1.000
_cell.length_c   1.000
_cell.angle_alpha   90.00
_cell.angle_beta   90.00
_cell.angle_gamma   90.00
#
_symmetry.space_group_name_H-M   'P 1'
#
loop_
_entity.id
_entity.type
_entity.pdbx_description
1 polymer ?
#
loop_
_entity_poly.entity_id
_entity_poly.type
_entity_poly.pdbx_seq_one_letter_code
_entity_poly.pdbx_strand_id
1 'polypeptide(L)'
;MGDFNERYPISYRSIREVFVIIMKIINDNFSVSTRSRNQMIDITSQIQSIVNDSGISDGDVVVYCPHTTAGITINENADPDVQHDILLTLSEIFPQRRAGYRHCEGNSDSHCKCSLVGCSELVLIKGGRLVLGTWQSVFFCEFDGPRSRNVIVQVRGQ
;
A
#
# COMPACT_ATOMS: atom_id res chain seq x y z
N MET A 1 -31.71 52.47 -13.86
CA MET A 1 -31.50 51.26 -13.06
C MET A 1 -31.79 50.09 -13.98
N GLY A 2 -30.78 49.64 -14.69
CA GLY A 2 -30.89 48.51 -15.64
C GLY A 2 -30.80 47.19 -14.91
N ASP A 3 -31.70 46.32 -15.27
CA ASP A 3 -31.90 45.02 -14.67
C ASP A 3 -30.67 44.12 -14.86
N PHE A 4 -30.08 43.66 -13.75
CA PHE A 4 -28.83 42.84 -13.71
C PHE A 4 -29.01 41.43 -14.25
N ASN A 5 -30.25 41.03 -14.57
CA ASN A 5 -30.60 39.65 -14.96
C ASN A 5 -30.54 39.35 -16.48
N GLU A 6 -30.23 40.33 -17.33
CA GLU A 6 -30.21 40.10 -18.79
C GLU A 6 -28.85 39.71 -19.37
N ARG A 7 -27.75 39.68 -18.59
CA ARG A 7 -26.41 39.50 -19.17
C ARG A 7 -25.87 38.10 -19.16
N TYR A 8 -26.47 37.17 -18.40
CA TYR A 8 -26.04 35.76 -18.36
C TYR A 8 -27.25 34.86 -18.20
N PRO A 9 -27.87 34.40 -19.26
CA PRO A 9 -28.88 33.35 -19.15
C PRO A 9 -28.17 32.04 -18.78
N ILE A 10 -28.08 31.73 -17.49
CA ILE A 10 -27.75 30.41 -17.04
C ILE A 10 -28.89 29.49 -17.45
N SER A 11 -28.71 28.81 -18.56
CA SER A 11 -29.62 27.76 -19.00
C SER A 11 -29.67 26.65 -17.97
N TYR A 12 -30.67 26.67 -17.08
CA TYR A 12 -30.94 25.60 -16.10
C TYR A 12 -31.34 24.23 -16.73
N ARG A 13 -31.18 24.09 -18.05
CA ARG A 13 -31.47 22.81 -18.77
C ARG A 13 -30.33 21.80 -18.73
N SER A 14 -29.16 22.10 -18.18
CA SER A 14 -27.98 21.25 -18.25
C SER A 14 -27.67 20.46 -16.95
N ILE A 15 -28.49 20.55 -15.90
CA ILE A 15 -28.25 19.85 -14.62
C ILE A 15 -29.23 18.66 -14.49
N ARG A 16 -29.34 17.78 -15.49
CA ARG A 16 -30.16 16.57 -15.39
C ARG A 16 -29.46 15.28 -15.77
N GLU A 17 -28.17 15.27 -15.95
CA GLU A 17 -27.41 14.04 -15.92
C GLU A 17 -26.64 13.95 -14.59
N VAL A 18 -27.34 13.57 -13.52
CA VAL A 18 -26.68 13.08 -12.32
C VAL A 18 -26.14 11.71 -12.69
N PHE A 19 -24.87 11.65 -13.11
CA PHE A 19 -24.16 10.40 -13.17
C PHE A 19 -23.99 9.90 -11.72
N VAL A 20 -24.82 8.95 -11.31
CA VAL A 20 -24.61 8.21 -10.07
C VAL A 20 -23.41 7.30 -10.35
N ILE A 21 -22.21 7.77 -10.03
CA ILE A 21 -21.02 6.91 -10.01
C ILE A 21 -21.18 6.00 -8.80
N ILE A 22 -21.49 4.73 -9.06
CA ILE A 22 -21.52 3.72 -8.00
C ILE A 22 -20.06 3.30 -7.76
N MET A 23 -19.48 3.78 -6.67
CA MET A 23 -18.16 3.35 -6.24
C MET A 23 -18.27 1.95 -5.63
N LYS A 24 -17.54 0.99 -6.19
CA LYS A 24 -17.42 -0.37 -5.69
C LYS A 24 -16.27 -0.43 -4.67
N ILE A 25 -16.47 -1.17 -3.57
CA ILE A 25 -15.45 -1.44 -2.56
C ILE A 25 -15.37 -2.95 -2.36
N ILE A 26 -14.18 -3.51 -2.58
CA ILE A 26 -13.89 -4.94 -2.40
C ILE A 26 -12.80 -5.07 -1.34
N ASN A 27 -13.03 -5.93 -0.36
CA ASN A 27 -12.02 -6.27 0.64
C ASN A 27 -11.62 -7.73 0.46
N ASP A 28 -10.32 -7.98 0.48
CA ASP A 28 -9.74 -9.31 0.39
C ASP A 28 -8.48 -9.38 1.27
N ASN A 29 -7.90 -10.56 1.43
CA ASN A 29 -6.68 -10.77 2.19
C ASN A 29 -5.92 -12.00 1.67
N PHE A 30 -4.61 -12.04 1.93
CA PHE A 30 -3.78 -13.21 1.66
C PHE A 30 -2.67 -13.36 2.71
N SER A 31 -2.14 -14.56 2.81
CA SER A 31 -1.05 -14.88 3.73
C SER A 31 0.31 -14.78 3.04
N VAL A 32 1.30 -14.26 3.76
CA VAL A 32 2.71 -14.20 3.37
C VAL A 32 3.52 -15.02 4.35
N SER A 33 4.24 -16.04 3.86
CA SER A 33 5.15 -16.84 4.68
C SER A 33 6.56 -16.30 4.57
N THR A 34 7.13 -15.85 5.68
CA THR A 34 8.50 -15.32 5.75
C THR A 34 9.47 -16.41 6.22
N ARG A 35 10.75 -16.31 5.81
CA ARG A 35 11.78 -17.33 6.08
C ARG A 35 12.96 -16.80 6.87
N SER A 36 13.08 -15.50 6.99
CA SER A 36 14.17 -14.80 7.66
C SER A 36 13.63 -13.74 8.61
N ARG A 37 14.47 -13.33 9.58
CA ARG A 37 14.11 -12.27 10.52
C ARG A 37 13.79 -10.96 9.82
N ASN A 38 14.66 -10.52 8.91
CA ASN A 38 14.41 -9.38 8.02
C ASN A 38 14.32 -9.90 6.59
N GLN A 39 13.25 -9.52 5.89
CA GLN A 39 13.02 -9.96 4.52
C GLN A 39 12.08 -9.00 3.81
N MET A 40 12.39 -8.67 2.56
CA MET A 40 11.44 -8.03 1.64
C MET A 40 10.90 -9.09 0.68
N ILE A 41 9.59 -9.14 0.52
CA ILE A 41 8.89 -10.11 -0.34
C ILE A 41 8.02 -9.32 -1.30
N ASP A 42 8.24 -9.49 -2.61
CA ASP A 42 7.37 -8.92 -3.64
C ASP A 42 5.99 -9.57 -3.56
N ILE A 43 4.97 -8.73 -3.36
CA ILE A 43 3.55 -9.11 -3.27
C ILE A 43 2.71 -8.48 -4.38
N THR A 44 3.35 -7.87 -5.37
CA THR A 44 2.68 -7.13 -6.46
C THR A 44 1.72 -8.00 -7.24
N SER A 45 2.11 -9.24 -7.53
CA SER A 45 1.28 -10.18 -8.31
C SER A 45 0.01 -10.60 -7.58
N GLN A 46 0.07 -10.79 -6.26
CA GLN A 46 -1.08 -11.11 -5.43
C GLN A 46 -2.08 -9.95 -5.40
N ILE A 47 -1.57 -8.72 -5.24
CA ILE A 47 -2.40 -7.51 -5.27
C ILE A 47 -3.04 -7.33 -6.64
N GLN A 48 -2.27 -7.51 -7.74
CA GLN A 48 -2.80 -7.42 -9.11
C GLN A 48 -3.89 -8.46 -9.37
N SER A 49 -3.76 -9.69 -8.84
CA SER A 49 -4.80 -10.70 -8.94
C SER A 49 -6.11 -10.24 -8.29
N ILE A 50 -6.04 -9.69 -7.07
CA ILE A 50 -7.22 -9.16 -6.37
C ILE A 50 -7.85 -8.00 -7.15
N VAL A 51 -7.05 -7.12 -7.74
CA VAL A 51 -7.55 -6.03 -8.61
C VAL A 51 -8.28 -6.61 -9.82
N ASN A 52 -7.72 -7.62 -10.49
CA ASN A 52 -8.36 -8.28 -11.63
C ASN A 52 -9.71 -8.90 -11.24
N ASP A 53 -9.74 -9.63 -10.11
CA ASP A 53 -10.95 -10.33 -9.63
C ASP A 53 -12.03 -9.33 -9.16
N SER A 54 -11.62 -8.12 -8.73
CA SER A 54 -12.55 -7.06 -8.35
C SER A 54 -13.40 -6.54 -9.52
N GLY A 55 -12.87 -6.62 -10.74
CA GLY A 55 -13.46 -6.06 -11.94
C GLY A 55 -13.47 -4.53 -11.97
N ILE A 56 -12.68 -3.87 -11.10
CA ILE A 56 -12.53 -2.41 -11.05
C ILE A 56 -11.48 -2.01 -12.09
N SER A 57 -11.85 -1.10 -13.01
CA SER A 57 -10.95 -0.62 -14.05
C SER A 57 -10.18 0.64 -13.64
N ASP A 58 -10.83 1.54 -12.92
CA ASP A 58 -10.25 2.82 -12.51
C ASP A 58 -10.55 3.11 -11.04
N GLY A 59 -9.52 3.42 -10.26
CA GLY A 59 -9.66 3.60 -8.82
C GLY A 59 -8.34 3.58 -8.07
N ASP A 60 -8.37 3.00 -6.88
CA ASP A 60 -7.19 2.79 -6.03
C ASP A 60 -7.28 1.48 -5.25
N VAL A 61 -6.13 1.02 -4.78
CA VAL A 61 -6.00 -0.09 -3.85
C VAL A 61 -5.19 0.33 -2.64
N VAL A 62 -5.69 0.04 -1.46
CA VAL A 62 -4.96 0.14 -0.20
C VAL A 62 -4.46 -1.25 0.18
N VAL A 63 -3.16 -1.38 0.41
CA VAL A 63 -2.50 -2.59 0.90
C VAL A 63 -2.08 -2.35 2.34
N TYR A 64 -2.58 -3.14 3.27
CA TYR A 64 -2.41 -2.93 4.70
C TYR A 64 -1.83 -4.16 5.40
N CYS A 65 -0.81 -3.93 6.22
CA CYS A 65 -0.17 -4.91 7.08
C CYS A 65 -0.67 -4.75 8.53
N PRO A 66 -1.51 -5.68 9.06
CA PRO A 66 -2.07 -5.60 10.41
C PRO A 66 -1.09 -6.14 11.48
N HIS A 67 0.20 -5.87 11.33
CA HIS A 67 1.25 -6.34 12.23
C HIS A 67 2.13 -5.17 12.70
N THR A 68 2.65 -5.27 13.92
CA THR A 68 3.47 -4.21 14.54
C THR A 68 4.98 -4.39 14.30
N THR A 69 5.39 -5.49 13.66
CA THR A 69 6.79 -5.84 13.37
C THR A 69 7.03 -6.18 11.90
N ALA A 70 6.08 -5.78 11.04
CA ALA A 70 6.18 -5.87 9.59
C ALA A 70 5.52 -4.65 8.94
N GLY A 71 5.83 -4.35 7.69
CA GLY A 71 5.32 -3.17 6.98
C GLY A 71 5.11 -3.42 5.50
N ILE A 72 4.61 -2.39 4.82
CA ILE A 72 4.45 -2.36 3.36
C ILE A 72 5.26 -1.19 2.81
N THR A 73 5.91 -1.39 1.67
CA THR A 73 6.60 -0.31 0.96
C THR A 73 6.57 -0.52 -0.55
N ILE A 74 6.81 0.54 -1.31
CA ILE A 74 6.99 0.49 -2.76
C ILE A 74 8.42 0.91 -3.05
N ASN A 75 9.18 0.04 -3.73
CA ASN A 75 10.56 0.33 -4.09
C ASN A 75 10.96 -0.45 -5.35
N GLU A 76 12.21 -0.28 -5.78
CA GLU A 76 12.79 -0.96 -6.92
C GLU A 76 12.88 -2.48 -6.70
N ASN A 77 12.51 -3.25 -7.74
CA ASN A 77 12.62 -4.70 -7.80
C ASN A 77 13.49 -5.19 -8.98
N ALA A 78 14.06 -4.28 -9.76
CA ALA A 78 14.92 -4.65 -10.87
C ALA A 78 16.30 -5.14 -10.40
N ASP A 79 16.80 -4.57 -9.29
CA ASP A 79 18.07 -4.92 -8.69
C ASP A 79 17.87 -5.46 -7.26
N PRO A 80 18.21 -6.73 -6.99
CA PRO A 80 18.09 -7.33 -5.66
C PRO A 80 19.00 -6.68 -4.61
N ASP A 81 20.06 -6.01 -5.02
CA ASP A 81 20.98 -5.32 -4.10
C ASP A 81 20.29 -4.12 -3.44
N VAL A 82 19.29 -3.50 -4.08
CA VAL A 82 18.50 -2.43 -3.45
C VAL A 82 17.76 -2.95 -2.22
N GLN A 83 17.14 -4.12 -2.28
CA GLN A 83 16.45 -4.73 -1.15
C GLN A 83 17.45 -5.10 -0.02
N HIS A 84 18.61 -5.63 -0.40
CA HIS A 84 19.69 -5.95 0.54
C HIS A 84 20.16 -4.69 1.27
N ASP A 85 20.45 -3.60 0.57
CA ASP A 85 20.98 -2.36 1.14
C ASP A 85 19.95 -1.65 2.04
N ILE A 86 18.65 -1.71 1.69
CA ILE A 86 17.57 -1.22 2.55
C ILE A 86 17.56 -1.99 3.88
N LEU A 87 17.59 -3.32 3.84
CA LEU A 87 17.55 -4.16 5.04
C LEU A 87 18.82 -3.99 5.88
N LEU A 88 19.98 -3.85 5.26
CA LEU A 88 21.26 -3.56 5.92
C LEU A 88 21.18 -2.21 6.65
N THR A 89 20.81 -1.15 5.94
CA THR A 89 20.71 0.20 6.49
C THR A 89 19.72 0.27 7.65
N LEU A 90 18.54 -0.34 7.50
CA LEU A 90 17.55 -0.41 8.58
C LEU A 90 18.08 -1.16 9.80
N SER A 91 18.93 -2.18 9.60
CA SER A 91 19.50 -2.95 10.70
C SER A 91 20.64 -2.23 11.41
N GLU A 92 21.34 -1.34 10.73
CA GLU A 92 22.33 -0.44 11.31
C GLU A 92 21.70 0.70 12.14
N ILE A 93 20.64 1.31 11.60
CA ILE A 93 19.90 2.39 12.29
C ILE A 93 19.15 1.86 13.51
N PHE A 94 18.54 0.69 13.38
CA PHE A 94 17.79 0.00 14.43
C PHE A 94 18.38 -1.38 14.71
N PRO A 95 19.52 -1.47 15.42
CA PRO A 95 20.11 -2.77 15.75
C PRO A 95 19.24 -3.52 16.76
N GLN A 96 19.17 -4.84 16.62
CA GLN A 96 18.35 -5.71 17.48
C GLN A 96 18.69 -5.56 18.97
N ARG A 97 19.99 -5.43 19.27
CA ARG A 97 20.48 -5.26 20.63
C ARG A 97 21.04 -3.85 20.82
N ARG A 98 20.17 -2.93 21.24
CA ARG A 98 20.55 -1.56 21.53
C ARG A 98 20.42 -1.28 23.03
N ALA A 99 21.44 -0.70 23.63
CA ALA A 99 21.35 -0.22 25.01
C ALA A 99 20.19 0.79 25.16
N GLY A 100 19.39 0.58 26.19
CA GLY A 100 18.21 1.43 26.45
C GLY A 100 16.88 0.90 25.92
N TYR A 101 16.85 -0.15 25.09
CA TYR A 101 15.61 -0.85 24.78
C TYR A 101 15.03 -1.53 26.03
N ARG A 102 13.71 -1.39 26.24
CA ARG A 102 13.03 -1.88 27.44
C ARG A 102 12.00 -2.97 27.15
N HIS A 103 11.66 -3.18 25.87
CA HIS A 103 10.68 -4.20 25.48
C HIS A 103 11.24 -5.60 25.73
N CYS A 104 10.51 -6.43 26.47
CA CYS A 104 11.00 -7.72 26.99
C CYS A 104 11.09 -8.81 25.91
N GLU A 105 10.40 -8.68 24.78
CA GLU A 105 10.43 -9.67 23.69
C GLU A 105 11.71 -9.62 22.84
N GLY A 106 12.54 -8.57 23.02
CA GLY A 106 13.83 -8.46 22.31
C GLY A 106 13.70 -8.12 20.82
N ASN A 107 12.56 -7.55 20.40
CA ASN A 107 12.25 -7.17 19.01
C ASN A 107 11.91 -5.68 18.85
N SER A 108 12.41 -4.82 19.75
CA SER A 108 12.22 -3.37 19.67
C SER A 108 12.67 -2.77 18.34
N ASP A 109 13.74 -3.32 17.75
CA ASP A 109 14.22 -2.93 16.42
C ASP A 109 13.15 -3.14 15.34
N SER A 110 12.42 -4.24 15.42
CA SER A 110 11.37 -4.60 14.47
C SER A 110 10.20 -3.62 14.54
N HIS A 111 9.80 -3.19 15.75
CA HIS A 111 8.79 -2.15 15.93
C HIS A 111 9.23 -0.79 15.38
N CYS A 112 10.51 -0.43 15.59
CA CYS A 112 11.06 0.82 15.05
C CYS A 112 11.12 0.79 13.51
N LYS A 113 11.58 -0.31 12.92
CA LYS A 113 11.61 -0.51 11.47
C LYS A 113 10.21 -0.44 10.86
N CYS A 114 9.23 -1.12 11.48
CA CYS A 114 7.82 -1.08 11.07
C CYS A 114 7.28 0.35 11.09
N SER A 115 7.54 1.10 12.17
CA SER A 115 7.07 2.49 12.31
C SER A 115 7.69 3.44 11.27
N LEU A 116 8.93 3.19 10.84
CA LEU A 116 9.59 3.99 9.81
C LEU A 116 9.08 3.64 8.40
N VAL A 117 8.98 2.35 8.08
CA VAL A 117 8.53 1.86 6.77
C VAL A 117 7.05 2.15 6.54
N GLY A 118 6.22 2.01 7.57
CA GLY A 118 4.78 2.17 7.49
C GLY A 118 4.04 0.86 7.33
N CYS A 119 2.76 0.88 7.68
CA CYS A 119 1.90 -0.32 7.66
C CYS A 119 1.02 -0.41 6.42
N SER A 120 1.03 0.58 5.53
CA SER A 120 0.15 0.58 4.36
C SER A 120 0.69 1.44 3.22
N GLU A 121 0.34 1.03 2.00
CA GLU A 121 0.55 1.81 0.78
C GLU A 121 -0.76 1.94 0.01
N LEU A 122 -0.88 3.04 -0.73
CA LEU A 122 -1.96 3.29 -1.68
C LEU A 122 -1.39 3.30 -3.09
N VAL A 123 -1.99 2.50 -3.98
CA VAL A 123 -1.61 2.44 -5.39
C VAL A 123 -2.82 2.79 -6.25
N LEU A 124 -2.64 3.62 -7.27
CA LEU A 124 -3.69 3.93 -8.24
C LEU A 124 -3.92 2.72 -9.17
N ILE A 125 -5.16 2.59 -9.63
CA ILE A 125 -5.56 1.60 -10.63
C ILE A 125 -6.02 2.33 -11.89
N LYS A 126 -5.50 1.92 -13.05
CA LYS A 126 -5.91 2.44 -14.35
C LYS A 126 -6.01 1.31 -15.36
N GLY A 127 -7.16 1.18 -16.01
CA GLY A 127 -7.43 0.10 -16.96
C GLY A 127 -7.26 -1.29 -16.33
N GLY A 128 -7.65 -1.47 -15.06
CA GLY A 128 -7.54 -2.72 -14.31
C GLY A 128 -6.10 -3.08 -13.89
N ARG A 129 -5.15 -2.15 -13.99
CA ARG A 129 -3.74 -2.38 -13.65
C ARG A 129 -3.26 -1.44 -12.58
N LEU A 130 -2.39 -1.94 -11.71
CA LEU A 130 -1.65 -1.12 -10.75
C LEU A 130 -0.78 -0.11 -11.51
N VAL A 131 -0.87 1.16 -11.13
CA VAL A 131 -0.02 2.23 -11.66
C VAL A 131 1.27 2.26 -10.87
N LEU A 132 2.26 1.51 -11.33
CA LEU A 132 3.60 1.44 -10.78
C LEU A 132 4.62 1.93 -11.81
N GLY A 133 5.72 2.52 -11.35
CA GLY A 133 6.86 2.85 -12.20
C GLY A 133 7.54 1.58 -12.73
N THR A 134 8.35 1.71 -13.79
CA THR A 134 8.99 0.59 -14.49
C THR A 134 9.71 -0.39 -13.57
N TRP A 135 10.31 0.09 -12.51
CA TRP A 135 11.09 -0.73 -11.57
C TRP A 135 10.40 -0.96 -10.23
N GLN A 136 9.23 -0.33 -10.01
CA GLN A 136 8.52 -0.43 -8.74
C GLN A 136 7.79 -1.77 -8.58
N SER A 137 7.89 -2.32 -7.39
CA SER A 137 7.04 -3.38 -6.85
C SER A 137 6.54 -3.00 -5.46
N VAL A 138 5.44 -3.62 -5.05
CA VAL A 138 4.94 -3.54 -3.67
C VAL A 138 5.57 -4.65 -2.87
N PHE A 139 6.24 -4.30 -1.78
CA PHE A 139 6.92 -5.25 -0.91
C PHE A 139 6.24 -5.38 0.45
N PHE A 140 6.09 -6.62 0.89
CA PHE A 140 5.90 -6.93 2.30
C PHE A 140 7.26 -6.98 2.98
N CYS A 141 7.45 -6.15 4.01
CA CYS A 141 8.68 -6.06 4.79
C CYS A 141 8.51 -6.76 6.13
N GLU A 142 9.18 -7.89 6.34
CA GLU A 142 9.26 -8.61 7.62
C GLU A 142 10.47 -8.14 8.41
N PHE A 143 10.29 -7.92 9.73
CA PHE A 143 11.38 -7.49 10.62
C PHE A 143 11.53 -8.39 11.87
N ASP A 144 10.63 -9.36 12.09
CA ASP A 144 10.63 -10.27 13.25
C ASP A 144 10.26 -11.72 12.86
N GLY A 145 10.67 -12.13 11.64
CA GLY A 145 10.42 -13.48 11.13
C GLY A 145 11.39 -14.54 11.67
N PRO A 146 11.22 -15.80 11.23
CA PRO A 146 10.20 -16.26 10.25
C PRO A 146 8.81 -16.38 10.86
N ARG A 147 7.77 -15.98 10.10
CA ARG A 147 6.37 -16.04 10.53
C ARG A 147 5.42 -16.24 9.35
N SER A 148 4.18 -16.65 9.64
CA SER A 148 3.06 -16.48 8.73
C SER A 148 2.38 -15.16 9.06
N ARG A 149 2.24 -14.30 8.05
CA ARG A 149 1.68 -12.95 8.15
C ARG A 149 0.45 -12.81 7.28
N ASN A 150 -0.40 -11.87 7.59
CA ASN A 150 -1.58 -11.53 6.79
C ASN A 150 -1.43 -10.15 6.17
N VAL A 151 -1.91 -10.00 4.94
CA VAL A 151 -2.02 -8.72 4.23
C VAL A 151 -3.49 -8.51 3.89
N ILE A 152 -4.02 -7.33 4.21
CA ILE A 152 -5.38 -6.92 3.90
C ILE A 152 -5.33 -5.97 2.70
N VAL A 153 -6.21 -6.20 1.74
CA VAL A 153 -6.29 -5.40 0.50
C VAL A 153 -7.70 -4.86 0.35
N GLN A 154 -7.82 -3.56 0.15
CA GLN A 154 -9.08 -2.92 -0.19
C GLN A 154 -8.97 -2.24 -1.55
N VAL A 155 -9.77 -2.70 -2.51
CA VAL A 155 -9.86 -2.11 -3.87
C VAL A 155 -11.10 -1.23 -3.93
N ARG A 156 -10.95 0.01 -4.42
CA ARG A 156 -12.03 0.99 -4.55
C ARG A 156 -12.02 1.60 -5.95
N GLY A 157 -13.19 1.75 -6.56
CA GLY A 157 -13.31 2.39 -7.87
C GLY A 157 -14.55 1.96 -8.64
N GLN A 158 -14.46 2.01 -9.98
CA GLN A 158 -15.53 1.70 -10.91
C GLN A 158 -15.05 0.79 -12.05
#